data_c0f545febb9624e4359b110ee9e11abe
#
_entry.id   c0f545febb9624e4359b110ee9e11abe
#
_cell.length_a   1.000
_cell.length_b   1.000
_cell.length_c   1.000
_cell.angle_alpha   90.00
_cell.angle_beta   90.00
_cell.angle_gamma   90.00
#
_symmetry.space_group_name_H-M   'P 1'
#
loop_
_entity.id
_entity.type
_entity.pdbx_description
1 polymer ?
#
loop_
_entity_poly.entity_id
_entity_poly.type
_entity_poly.pdbx_seq_one_letter_code
_entity_poly.pdbx_strand_id
1 'polypeptide(L)'
;MVMITKKDAEQYLRDKRNFEVEDKVCILIDQLKDNFRIWAGSCGVGQKQVDEFNTGFDVRPGNKYIKIINRGGVWGFICLYDDHKFKRGDVLKAASYNQPARNFARGNLFKRGSYKANWSGA
;
A
#
# COMPACT_ATOMS: atom_id res chain seq x y z
N MET A 1 8.84 20.38 32.72
CA MET A 1 8.89 20.63 31.26
C MET A 1 9.80 19.60 30.60
N VAL A 2 9.26 18.89 29.65
CA VAL A 2 10.02 17.85 28.92
C VAL A 2 10.75 18.54 27.76
N MET A 3 12.06 18.38 27.70
CA MET A 3 12.87 18.89 26.61
C MET A 3 12.83 17.84 25.47
N ILE A 4 12.40 18.26 24.29
CA ILE A 4 12.42 17.43 23.10
C ILE A 4 13.78 17.61 22.42
N THR A 5 14.53 16.52 22.28
CA THR A 5 15.82 16.54 21.57
C THR A 5 15.61 16.61 20.06
N LYS A 6 16.67 16.98 19.32
CA LYS A 6 16.67 16.96 17.87
C LYS A 6 16.31 15.57 17.35
N LYS A 7 16.84 14.52 17.96
CA LYS A 7 16.57 13.12 17.61
C LYS A 7 15.08 12.78 17.80
N ASP A 8 14.48 13.24 18.90
CA ASP A 8 13.05 13.03 19.18
C ASP A 8 12.15 13.74 18.15
N ALA A 9 12.53 14.97 17.77
CA ALA A 9 11.81 15.72 16.75
C ALA A 9 11.91 15.04 15.38
N GLU A 10 13.08 14.52 15.00
CA GLU A 10 13.28 13.78 13.76
C GLU A 10 12.45 12.51 13.74
N GLN A 11 12.40 11.77 14.86
CA GLN A 11 11.61 10.55 14.98
C GLN A 11 10.11 10.86 14.87
N TYR A 12 9.64 11.93 15.52
CA TYR A 12 8.25 12.36 15.42
C TYR A 12 7.84 12.69 13.97
N LEU A 13 8.68 13.44 13.26
CA LEU A 13 8.40 13.80 11.86
C LEU A 13 8.40 12.57 10.96
N ARG A 14 9.27 11.60 11.22
CA ARG A 14 9.33 10.33 10.49
C ARG A 14 8.05 9.52 10.71
N ASP A 15 7.63 9.38 11.95
CA ASP A 15 6.42 8.64 12.31
C ASP A 15 5.18 9.30 11.71
N LYS A 16 5.12 10.62 11.71
CA LYS A 16 4.03 11.38 11.09
C LYS A 16 3.94 11.11 9.58
N ARG A 17 5.10 11.13 8.89
CA ARG A 17 5.14 10.83 7.44
C ARG A 17 4.72 9.41 7.14
N ASN A 18 5.16 8.45 7.94
CA ASN A 18 4.77 7.05 7.79
C ASN A 18 3.28 6.86 8.03
N PHE A 19 2.72 7.55 9.03
CA PHE A 19 1.29 7.53 9.32
C PHE A 19 0.47 8.05 8.14
N GLU A 20 0.92 9.13 7.48
CA GLU A 20 0.25 9.66 6.29
C GLU A 20 0.21 8.63 5.16
N VAL A 21 1.31 7.90 4.93
CA VAL A 21 1.36 6.83 3.92
C VAL A 21 0.44 5.68 4.33
N GLU A 22 0.47 5.27 5.58
CA GLU A 22 -0.40 4.20 6.11
C GLU A 22 -1.88 4.53 5.94
N ASP A 23 -2.26 5.79 6.18
CA ASP A 23 -3.62 6.26 5.99
C ASP A 23 -4.06 6.12 4.53
N LYS A 24 -3.18 6.48 3.59
CA LYS A 24 -3.43 6.30 2.15
C LYS A 24 -3.50 4.82 1.76
N VAL A 25 -2.74 3.96 2.42
CA VAL A 25 -2.81 2.50 2.22
C VAL A 25 -4.18 1.97 2.64
N CYS A 26 -4.74 2.46 3.75
CA CYS A 26 -6.09 2.07 4.18
C CYS A 26 -7.14 2.44 3.11
N ILE A 27 -7.04 3.62 2.53
CA ILE A 27 -7.92 4.05 1.45
C ILE A 27 -7.75 3.14 0.22
N LEU A 28 -6.52 2.81 -0.14
CA LEU A 28 -6.23 1.90 -1.24
C LEU A 28 -6.87 0.52 -1.01
N ILE A 29 -6.74 -0.03 0.20
CA ILE A 29 -7.32 -1.34 0.54
C ILE A 29 -8.85 -1.31 0.38
N ASP A 30 -9.51 -0.24 0.81
CA ASP A 30 -10.95 -0.10 0.60
C ASP A 30 -11.31 -0.07 -0.88
N GLN A 31 -10.51 0.60 -1.70
CA GLN A 31 -10.69 0.63 -3.15
C GLN A 31 -10.48 -0.76 -3.78
N LEU A 32 -9.51 -1.54 -3.28
CA LEU A 32 -9.28 -2.91 -3.74
C LEU A 32 -10.44 -3.83 -3.40
N LYS A 33 -11.01 -3.68 -2.21
CA LYS A 33 -12.21 -4.43 -1.79
C LYS A 33 -13.39 -4.13 -2.70
N ASP A 34 -13.63 -2.86 -3.00
CA ASP A 34 -14.70 -2.45 -3.91
C ASP A 34 -14.46 -2.99 -5.33
N ASN A 35 -13.24 -2.91 -5.82
CA ASN A 35 -12.88 -3.40 -7.14
C ASN A 35 -13.13 -4.92 -7.25
N PHE A 36 -12.72 -5.69 -6.25
CA PHE A 36 -12.96 -7.14 -6.21
C PHE A 36 -14.45 -7.45 -6.14
N ARG A 37 -15.21 -6.75 -5.31
CA ARG A 37 -16.65 -6.96 -5.16
C ARG A 37 -17.40 -6.74 -6.48
N ILE A 38 -17.04 -5.68 -7.22
CA ILE A 38 -17.65 -5.37 -8.52
C ILE A 38 -17.32 -6.47 -9.54
N TRP A 39 -16.05 -6.87 -9.59
CA TRP A 39 -15.63 -7.95 -10.49
C TRP A 39 -16.32 -9.27 -10.15
N ALA A 40 -16.39 -9.63 -8.88
CA ALA A 40 -17.02 -10.84 -8.39
C ALA A 40 -18.51 -10.88 -8.77
N GLY A 41 -19.20 -9.76 -8.63
CA GLY A 41 -20.61 -9.65 -9.03
C GLY A 41 -20.82 -9.85 -10.52
N SER A 42 -19.90 -9.38 -11.36
CA SER A 42 -20.00 -9.55 -12.81
C SER A 42 -19.64 -10.95 -13.29
N CYS A 43 -18.82 -11.68 -12.52
CA CYS A 43 -18.33 -13.03 -12.87
C CYS A 43 -19.07 -14.17 -12.16
N GLY A 44 -20.08 -13.86 -11.33
CA GLY A 44 -20.81 -14.88 -10.59
C GLY A 44 -20.04 -15.48 -9.43
N VAL A 45 -19.00 -14.79 -8.93
CA VAL A 45 -18.23 -15.22 -7.75
C VAL A 45 -19.06 -14.99 -6.50
N GLY A 46 -19.12 -15.99 -5.61
CA GLY A 46 -19.97 -15.96 -4.43
C GLY A 46 -19.45 -15.09 -3.30
N GLN A 47 -20.33 -14.84 -2.33
CA GLN A 47 -20.04 -13.99 -1.16
C GLN A 47 -18.89 -14.54 -0.32
N LYS A 48 -18.72 -15.85 -0.23
CA LYS A 48 -17.62 -16.47 0.53
C LYS A 48 -16.27 -16.01 0.01
N GLN A 49 -16.08 -15.98 -1.30
CA GLN A 49 -14.83 -15.53 -1.91
C GLN A 49 -14.60 -14.03 -1.70
N VAL A 50 -15.66 -13.23 -1.73
CA VAL A 50 -15.58 -11.79 -1.41
C VAL A 50 -15.14 -11.59 0.04
N ASP A 51 -15.72 -12.34 0.97
CA ASP A 51 -15.36 -12.26 2.40
C ASP A 51 -13.90 -12.69 2.62
N GLU A 52 -13.44 -13.76 1.97
CA GLU A 52 -12.06 -14.21 2.05
C GLU A 52 -11.09 -13.15 1.51
N PHE A 53 -11.44 -12.49 0.42
CA PHE A 53 -10.65 -11.37 -0.10
C PHE A 53 -10.59 -10.21 0.90
N ASN A 54 -11.73 -9.80 1.44
CA ASN A 54 -11.83 -8.67 2.35
C ASN A 54 -11.06 -8.88 3.65
N THR A 55 -11.02 -10.12 4.16
CA THR A 55 -10.34 -10.45 5.41
C THR A 55 -8.91 -10.93 5.22
N GLY A 56 -8.47 -11.13 3.98
CA GLY A 56 -7.17 -11.71 3.66
C GLY A 56 -6.01 -10.73 3.56
N PHE A 57 -6.23 -9.44 3.88
CA PHE A 57 -5.18 -8.44 3.81
C PHE A 57 -4.25 -8.50 5.01
N ASP A 58 -2.94 -8.38 4.73
CA ASP A 58 -1.89 -8.21 5.73
C ASP A 58 -0.98 -7.08 5.23
N VAL A 59 -0.76 -6.08 6.07
CA VAL A 59 0.04 -4.91 5.74
C VAL A 59 1.29 -4.93 6.61
N ARG A 60 2.46 -5.01 5.99
CA ARG A 60 3.74 -5.13 6.71
C ARG A 60 4.64 -3.93 6.41
N PRO A 61 4.71 -2.94 7.32
CA PRO A 61 5.66 -1.85 7.18
C PRO A 61 7.10 -2.35 7.34
N GLY A 62 7.97 -1.92 6.42
CA GLY A 62 9.41 -2.14 6.50
C GLY A 62 10.15 -0.82 6.60
N ASN A 63 11.47 -0.85 6.37
CA ASN A 63 12.29 0.36 6.45
C ASN A 63 12.06 1.30 5.26
N LYS A 64 11.88 0.76 4.06
CA LYS A 64 11.72 1.54 2.83
C LYS A 64 10.31 1.47 2.25
N TYR A 65 9.62 0.36 2.47
CA TYR A 65 8.35 0.08 1.82
C TYR A 65 7.34 -0.46 2.81
N ILE A 66 6.06 -0.23 2.50
CA ILE A 66 4.96 -0.99 3.07
C ILE A 66 4.61 -2.09 2.08
N LYS A 67 4.67 -3.35 2.51
CA LYS A 67 4.27 -4.51 1.72
C LYS A 67 2.79 -4.78 1.95
N ILE A 68 2.01 -4.86 0.87
CA ILE A 68 0.59 -5.19 0.92
C ILE A 68 0.41 -6.61 0.44
N ILE A 69 -0.11 -7.46 1.31
CA ILE A 69 -0.33 -8.89 1.07
C ILE A 69 -1.85 -9.13 1.08
N ASN A 70 -2.31 -9.97 0.17
CA ASN A 70 -3.68 -10.47 0.20
C ASN A 70 -3.68 -11.97 -0.02
N ARG A 71 -4.24 -12.72 0.92
CA ARG A 71 -4.36 -14.18 0.85
C ARG A 71 -3.02 -14.87 0.53
N GLY A 72 -1.94 -14.39 1.17
CA GLY A 72 -0.59 -14.94 1.03
C GLY A 72 0.19 -14.47 -0.19
N GLY A 73 -0.42 -13.75 -1.12
CA GLY A 73 0.24 -13.17 -2.29
C GLY A 73 0.51 -11.68 -2.10
N VAL A 74 1.63 -11.19 -2.63
CA VAL A 74 1.95 -9.76 -2.54
C VAL A 74 1.22 -8.99 -3.62
N TRP A 75 0.36 -8.05 -3.18
CA TRP A 75 -0.30 -7.14 -4.10
C TRP A 75 0.68 -6.12 -4.68
N GLY A 76 1.53 -5.57 -3.83
CA GLY A 76 2.51 -4.56 -4.23
C GLY A 76 3.22 -3.95 -3.03
N PHE A 77 4.01 -2.93 -3.31
CA PHE A 77 4.80 -2.18 -2.33
C PHE A 77 4.51 -0.69 -2.47
N ILE A 78 4.50 0.01 -1.33
CA ILE A 78 4.32 1.47 -1.29
C ILE A 78 5.59 2.08 -0.70
N CYS A 79 6.17 3.06 -1.41
CA CYS A 79 7.37 3.74 -0.95
C CYS A 79 7.08 4.62 0.26
N LEU A 80 7.88 4.48 1.33
CA LEU A 80 7.78 5.29 2.53
C LEU A 80 8.54 6.61 2.42
N TYR A 81 9.56 6.67 1.57
CA TYR A 81 10.46 7.82 1.43
C TYR A 81 10.74 8.12 -0.03
N ASP A 82 11.12 9.38 -0.30
CA ASP A 82 11.70 9.75 -1.56
C ASP A 82 13.12 9.15 -1.68
N ASP A 83 13.43 8.59 -2.83
CA ASP A 83 14.80 8.23 -3.16
C ASP A 83 15.18 8.83 -4.53
N HIS A 84 16.32 8.42 -5.09
CA HIS A 84 16.78 8.97 -6.37
C HIS A 84 15.86 8.64 -7.56
N LYS A 85 14.95 7.70 -7.41
CA LYS A 85 14.07 7.24 -8.50
C LYS A 85 12.59 7.37 -8.17
N PHE A 86 12.20 7.11 -6.93
CA PHE A 86 10.80 7.05 -6.52
C PHE A 86 10.48 8.08 -5.45
N LYS A 87 9.21 8.42 -5.36
CA LYS A 87 8.67 9.36 -4.38
C LYS A 87 7.89 8.63 -3.30
N ARG A 88 7.80 9.23 -2.12
CA ARG A 88 6.93 8.77 -1.04
C ARG A 88 5.50 8.56 -1.55
N GLY A 89 4.92 7.42 -1.26
CA GLY A 89 3.59 7.05 -1.73
C GLY A 89 3.54 6.39 -3.10
N ASP A 90 4.67 6.27 -3.80
CA ASP A 90 4.71 5.57 -5.08
C ASP A 90 4.32 4.11 -4.92
N VAL A 91 3.52 3.62 -5.86
CA VAL A 91 3.02 2.25 -5.91
C VAL A 91 3.94 1.45 -6.81
N LEU A 92 4.55 0.39 -6.28
CA LEU A 92 5.44 -0.49 -7.02
C LEU A 92 4.83 -1.88 -7.11
N LYS A 93 4.93 -2.49 -8.29
CA LYS A 93 4.56 -3.89 -8.49
C LYS A 93 5.55 -4.80 -7.78
N ALA A 94 5.10 -5.97 -7.32
CA ALA A 94 5.98 -6.97 -6.75
C ALA A 94 6.80 -7.66 -7.86
N ALA A 95 8.13 -7.69 -7.72
CA ALA A 95 9.00 -8.54 -8.54
C ALA A 95 9.09 -9.94 -7.94
N SER A 96 9.07 -10.02 -6.60
CA SER A 96 9.04 -11.26 -5.84
C SER A 96 8.34 -10.99 -4.51
N TYR A 97 8.22 -12.00 -3.66
CA TYR A 97 7.59 -11.83 -2.35
C TYR A 97 8.25 -10.76 -1.48
N ASN A 98 9.58 -10.58 -1.60
CA ASN A 98 10.32 -9.65 -0.75
C ASN A 98 10.87 -8.43 -1.49
N GLN A 99 10.71 -8.35 -2.81
CA GLN A 99 11.33 -7.30 -3.61
C GLN A 99 10.33 -6.60 -4.53
N PRO A 100 10.28 -5.26 -4.52
CA PRO A 100 9.51 -4.53 -5.51
C PRO A 100 10.21 -4.50 -6.86
N ALA A 101 9.42 -4.40 -7.92
CA ALA A 101 9.93 -4.10 -9.26
C ALA A 101 10.27 -2.61 -9.33
N ARG A 102 11.53 -2.29 -9.59
CA ARG A 102 12.03 -0.91 -9.59
C ARG A 102 12.21 -0.32 -10.99
N ASN A 103 11.49 -0.83 -11.98
CA ASN A 103 11.52 -0.30 -13.35
C ASN A 103 10.78 1.05 -13.45
N PHE A 104 9.54 1.13 -12.96
CA PHE A 104 8.76 2.38 -12.91
C PHE A 104 7.64 2.25 -11.86
N ALA A 105 7.20 3.40 -11.34
CA ALA A 105 6.08 3.45 -10.42
C ALA A 105 4.74 3.30 -11.17
N ARG A 106 3.79 2.60 -10.53
CA ARG A 106 2.44 2.40 -11.07
C ARG A 106 1.49 3.55 -10.75
N GLY A 107 1.99 4.58 -10.12
CA GLY A 107 1.26 5.76 -9.68
C GLY A 107 1.70 6.15 -8.28
N ASN A 108 0.99 7.12 -7.67
CA ASN A 108 1.30 7.61 -6.33
C ASN A 108 0.02 7.79 -5.54
N LEU A 109 -0.01 7.29 -4.30
CA LEU A 109 -1.19 7.32 -3.45
C LEU A 109 -1.62 8.74 -3.06
N PHE A 110 -0.70 9.71 -3.10
CA PHE A 110 -1.00 11.12 -2.84
C PHE A 110 -1.53 11.86 -4.07
N LYS A 111 -1.43 11.25 -5.25
CA LYS A 111 -1.98 11.79 -6.51
C LYS A 111 -3.24 11.02 -6.88
N ARG A 112 -4.39 11.63 -6.64
CA ARG A 112 -5.67 11.04 -6.98
C ARG A 112 -5.76 10.76 -8.48
N GLY A 113 -6.16 9.53 -8.83
CA GLY A 113 -6.33 9.10 -10.22
C GLY A 113 -5.05 8.70 -10.93
N SER A 114 -3.88 8.75 -10.26
CA SER A 114 -2.60 8.39 -10.88
C SER A 114 -2.31 6.89 -10.85
N TYR A 115 -3.07 6.12 -10.08
CA TYR A 115 -2.89 4.66 -9.93
C TYR A 115 -4.21 3.94 -10.15
N LYS A 116 -4.13 2.64 -10.45
CA LYS A 116 -5.30 1.78 -10.58
C LYS A 116 -5.40 0.86 -9.37
N ALA A 117 -6.51 0.93 -8.66
CA ALA A 117 -6.82 0.02 -7.55
C ALA A 117 -7.38 -1.28 -8.10
N ASN A 118 -6.53 -2.07 -8.74
CA ASN A 118 -6.89 -3.34 -9.35
C ASN A 118 -6.60 -4.46 -8.34
N TRP A 119 -7.62 -5.27 -8.01
CA TRP A 119 -7.52 -6.33 -7.01
C TRP A 119 -6.47 -7.40 -7.35
N SER A 120 -6.15 -7.59 -8.62
CA SER A 120 -5.21 -8.63 -9.07
C SER A 120 -3.74 -8.26 -8.92
N GLY A 121 -3.41 -7.03 -8.57
CA GLY A 121 -2.03 -6.57 -8.36
C GLY A 121 -1.79 -5.17 -8.88
N ALA A 122 -0.72 -4.60 -8.37
CA ALA A 122 -0.27 -3.27 -8.78
C ALA A 122 0.29 -3.25 -10.20
#